data_f9873a4bbeb71ebea40dfa980c4625d7
#
_entry.id   f9873a4bbeb71ebea40dfa980c4625d7
#
_cell.length_a   1.000
_cell.length_b   1.000
_cell.length_c   1.000
_cell.angle_alpha   90.00
_cell.angle_beta   90.00
_cell.angle_gamma   90.00
#
_symmetry.space_group_name_H-M   'P 1'
#
loop_
_entity.id
_entity.type
_entity.pdbx_description
1 polymer ?
#
loop_
_entity_poly.entity_id
_entity_poly.type
_entity_poly.pdbx_seq_one_letter_code
_entity_poly.pdbx_strand_id
1 'polypeptide(L)'
;LVRWLRRQWLPLATVAISAAVLYLVFWVVIPSGWLTLAPGPAPDVSSLVRPEEGAAGLDSNRGQGRFLLTTVQAWPATPIELWKAAFWDGVELHPRRYLVPVGMADKTYTDWSFAAMAESQMTAAWQAWTFLGHGVTLAAEGGEVFWVSARGPAVGQVRAGDLIVSWTLGQRSSWFVTADEFKREVSEAYAGLSGVGGAGAGVGDAVVPAGPANLILGLTRDGAPLTVAVRVDGVGLASWPFLGLALGARGLRSEPPIPVVFPPADIGGPSGGLMLALQIVDDFTPGDLTGGQVVAGSGTIGPGGRVGAVGGVTMKVLGASRAGATVFLVPNADYDSARSAISDLGLAVRLIPVSDVGDACESLGAVFLTAGKSPDYNRADLRPPAAEQATWAAVGR
;
A
#
# COMPACT_ATOMS: atom_id res chain seq x y z
N LEU A 1 -48.65 33.24 -41.23
CA LEU A 1 -48.67 32.31 -40.09
C LEU A 1 -47.43 31.39 -40.08
N VAL A 2 -47.13 30.66 -41.18
CA VAL A 2 -45.99 29.71 -41.26
C VAL A 2 -44.63 30.40 -41.11
N ARG A 3 -44.40 31.60 -41.67
CA ARG A 3 -43.14 32.36 -41.48
C ARG A 3 -42.97 32.92 -40.06
N TRP A 4 -44.06 33.24 -39.37
CA TRP A 4 -44.05 33.71 -37.98
C TRP A 4 -43.77 32.54 -37.02
N LEU A 5 -44.40 31.40 -37.22
CA LEU A 5 -44.12 30.16 -36.49
C LEU A 5 -42.64 29.75 -36.63
N ARG A 6 -42.07 29.69 -37.85
CA ARG A 6 -40.63 29.39 -38.04
C ARG A 6 -39.71 30.34 -37.29
N ARG A 7 -40.05 31.63 -37.18
CA ARG A 7 -39.22 32.62 -36.47
C ARG A 7 -39.21 32.45 -34.97
N GLN A 8 -40.24 31.84 -34.39
CA GLN A 8 -40.32 31.54 -32.95
C GLN A 8 -39.71 30.19 -32.59
N TRP A 9 -39.74 29.22 -33.50
CA TRP A 9 -39.27 27.85 -33.22
C TRP A 9 -37.71 27.76 -33.21
N LEU A 10 -37.04 28.54 -34.01
CA LEU A 10 -35.56 28.53 -34.06
C LEU A 10 -34.91 28.90 -32.69
N PRO A 11 -35.29 30.01 -32.02
CA PRO A 11 -34.74 30.31 -30.72
C PRO A 11 -35.16 29.32 -29.62
N LEU A 12 -36.37 28.79 -29.68
CA LEU A 12 -36.82 27.75 -28.74
C LEU A 12 -36.05 26.43 -28.94
N ALA A 13 -35.82 26.04 -30.17
CA ALA A 13 -35.03 24.86 -30.49
C ALA A 13 -33.56 25.01 -30.05
N THR A 14 -32.96 26.19 -30.26
CA THR A 14 -31.60 26.44 -29.79
C THR A 14 -31.50 26.40 -28.25
N VAL A 15 -32.44 26.98 -27.54
CA VAL A 15 -32.51 26.89 -26.07
C VAL A 15 -32.69 25.45 -25.62
N ALA A 16 -33.57 24.69 -26.22
CA ALA A 16 -33.82 23.29 -25.89
C ALA A 16 -32.56 22.42 -26.16
N ILE A 17 -31.89 22.62 -27.28
CA ILE A 17 -30.66 21.91 -27.63
C ILE A 17 -29.54 22.29 -26.65
N SER A 18 -29.38 23.60 -26.34
CA SER A 18 -28.40 24.03 -25.37
C SER A 18 -28.64 23.46 -23.97
N ALA A 19 -29.90 23.43 -23.53
CA ALA A 19 -30.29 22.83 -22.26
C ALA A 19 -30.03 21.31 -22.25
N ALA A 20 -30.33 20.62 -23.34
CA ALA A 20 -30.04 19.18 -23.48
C ALA A 20 -28.52 18.90 -23.48
N VAL A 21 -27.71 19.73 -24.13
CA VAL A 21 -26.25 19.62 -24.11
C VAL A 21 -25.71 19.89 -22.72
N LEU A 22 -26.17 20.94 -22.05
CA LEU A 22 -25.76 21.22 -20.66
C LEU A 22 -26.15 20.10 -19.70
N TYR A 23 -27.34 19.53 -19.87
CA TYR A 23 -27.79 18.38 -19.10
C TYR A 23 -26.90 17.15 -19.35
N LEU A 24 -26.56 16.88 -20.61
CA LEU A 24 -25.66 15.78 -20.98
C LEU A 24 -24.26 16.00 -20.39
N VAL A 25 -23.73 17.24 -20.49
CA VAL A 25 -22.43 17.60 -19.87
C VAL A 25 -22.47 17.40 -18.36
N PHE A 26 -23.55 17.79 -17.70
CA PHE A 26 -23.72 17.53 -16.26
C PHE A 26 -23.59 16.04 -15.94
N TRP A 27 -24.27 15.17 -16.70
CA TRP A 27 -24.25 13.72 -16.45
C TRP A 27 -22.91 13.05 -16.75
N VAL A 28 -22.11 13.58 -17.66
CA VAL A 28 -20.90 12.94 -18.17
C VAL A 28 -19.61 13.57 -17.62
N VAL A 29 -19.63 14.86 -17.29
CA VAL A 29 -18.40 15.61 -17.01
C VAL A 29 -18.24 16.00 -15.53
N ILE A 30 -19.35 16.27 -14.82
CA ILE A 30 -19.26 16.81 -13.45
C ILE A 30 -19.03 15.68 -12.44
N PRO A 31 -17.91 15.70 -11.70
CA PRO A 31 -17.65 14.69 -10.66
C PRO A 31 -18.63 14.81 -9.49
N SER A 32 -19.11 13.68 -9.00
CA SER A 32 -20.12 13.60 -7.94
C SER A 32 -19.54 13.63 -6.51
N GLY A 33 -18.21 13.69 -6.36
CA GLY A 33 -17.55 13.51 -5.05
C GLY A 33 -17.40 12.05 -4.62
N TRP A 34 -17.82 11.11 -5.48
CA TRP A 34 -17.60 9.68 -5.33
C TRP A 34 -16.48 9.20 -6.27
N LEU A 35 -15.90 8.06 -5.95
CA LEU A 35 -14.98 7.32 -6.80
C LEU A 35 -15.67 6.06 -7.30
N THR A 36 -15.43 5.76 -8.55
CA THR A 36 -15.71 4.45 -9.13
C THR A 36 -14.45 3.60 -8.97
N LEU A 37 -14.58 2.43 -8.37
CA LEU A 37 -13.54 1.41 -8.33
C LEU A 37 -13.92 0.27 -9.25
N ALA A 38 -12.97 -0.18 -10.08
CA ALA A 38 -13.12 -1.33 -10.95
C ALA A 38 -11.86 -2.20 -10.91
N PRO A 39 -11.97 -3.47 -11.33
CA PRO A 39 -10.80 -4.31 -11.51
C PRO A 39 -9.82 -3.67 -12.48
N GLY A 40 -8.58 -3.47 -12.01
CA GLY A 40 -7.49 -3.06 -12.86
C GLY A 40 -6.84 -4.24 -13.59
N PRO A 41 -5.84 -3.98 -14.44
CA PRO A 41 -5.03 -5.03 -15.02
C PRO A 41 -4.33 -5.86 -13.94
N ALA A 42 -4.09 -7.12 -14.24
CA ALA A 42 -3.31 -8.02 -13.40
C ALA A 42 -2.03 -8.45 -14.17
N PRO A 43 -1.02 -7.56 -14.26
CA PRO A 43 0.21 -7.86 -14.99
C PRO A 43 0.96 -9.04 -14.39
N ASP A 44 1.72 -9.72 -15.24
CA ASP A 44 2.69 -10.72 -14.82
C ASP A 44 3.80 -10.05 -14.01
N VAL A 45 4.06 -10.55 -12.81
CA VAL A 45 5.02 -9.96 -11.87
C VAL A 45 6.44 -10.01 -12.42
N SER A 46 6.78 -11.01 -13.24
CA SER A 46 8.09 -11.10 -13.90
C SER A 46 8.40 -9.92 -14.83
N SER A 47 7.35 -9.19 -15.26
CA SER A 47 7.52 -7.95 -16.02
C SER A 47 7.81 -6.74 -15.13
N LEU A 48 7.54 -6.84 -13.82
CA LEU A 48 7.64 -5.76 -12.83
C LEU A 48 8.88 -5.86 -11.95
N VAL A 49 9.50 -7.04 -11.87
CA VAL A 49 10.74 -7.28 -11.14
C VAL A 49 11.55 -8.36 -11.86
N ARG A 50 12.85 -8.15 -11.98
CA ARG A 50 13.77 -9.11 -12.60
C ARG A 50 15.18 -8.94 -12.02
N PRO A 51 16.02 -9.99 -12.06
CA PRO A 51 17.43 -9.86 -11.76
C PRO A 51 18.10 -8.81 -12.66
N GLU A 52 19.12 -8.12 -12.15
CA GLU A 52 19.94 -7.21 -12.96
C GLU A 52 20.65 -7.98 -14.09
N GLU A 53 20.87 -7.32 -15.23
CA GLU A 53 21.51 -7.96 -16.40
C GLU A 53 22.91 -8.48 -16.06
N GLY A 54 23.15 -9.77 -16.33
CA GLY A 54 24.39 -10.46 -15.99
C GLY A 54 24.38 -11.18 -14.65
N ALA A 55 23.37 -10.98 -13.82
CA ALA A 55 23.13 -11.81 -12.64
C ALA A 55 22.45 -13.11 -13.09
N ALA A 56 23.11 -14.24 -12.88
CA ALA A 56 22.52 -15.56 -13.16
C ALA A 56 21.35 -15.79 -12.18
N GLY A 57 20.12 -15.62 -12.65
CA GLY A 57 18.97 -16.25 -12.01
C GLY A 57 19.17 -17.76 -12.07
N LEU A 58 18.83 -18.47 -11.00
CA LEU A 58 19.26 -19.86 -10.81
C LEU A 58 18.62 -20.86 -11.77
N ASP A 59 17.54 -20.53 -12.49
CA ASP A 59 16.99 -21.48 -13.45
C ASP A 59 16.15 -20.84 -14.56
N SER A 60 16.54 -21.14 -15.80
CA SER A 60 15.73 -20.86 -16.99
C SER A 60 14.57 -21.87 -17.17
N ASN A 61 14.42 -22.82 -16.26
CA ASN A 61 13.39 -23.86 -16.32
C ASN A 61 12.16 -23.46 -15.50
N ARG A 62 11.68 -22.24 -15.71
CA ARG A 62 10.39 -21.80 -15.16
C ARG A 62 9.30 -22.70 -15.73
N GLY A 63 8.48 -23.25 -14.83
CA GLY A 63 7.25 -23.94 -15.21
C GLY A 63 6.31 -23.07 -16.04
N GLN A 64 5.16 -23.60 -16.40
CA GLN A 64 4.13 -22.82 -17.11
C GLN A 64 3.35 -21.88 -16.19
N GLY A 65 3.64 -21.88 -14.89
CA GLY A 65 3.00 -21.04 -13.91
C GLY A 65 3.50 -19.59 -13.92
N ARG A 66 2.75 -18.71 -13.29
CA ARG A 66 3.12 -17.29 -13.18
C ARG A 66 2.44 -16.62 -12.00
N PHE A 67 3.08 -15.57 -11.48
CA PHE A 67 2.50 -14.67 -10.50
C PHE A 67 1.85 -13.46 -11.18
N LEU A 68 0.65 -13.07 -10.74
CA LEU A 68 -0.05 -11.89 -11.19
C LEU A 68 -0.21 -10.89 -10.04
N LEU A 69 0.17 -9.64 -10.27
CA LEU A 69 -0.06 -8.54 -9.34
C LEU A 69 -1.41 -7.89 -9.64
N THR A 70 -2.36 -7.95 -8.69
CA THR A 70 -3.68 -7.39 -8.90
C THR A 70 -3.74 -5.91 -8.57
N THR A 71 -4.40 -5.13 -9.43
CA THR A 71 -4.58 -3.70 -9.27
C THR A 71 -6.06 -3.31 -9.23
N VAL A 72 -6.34 -2.11 -8.76
CA VAL A 72 -7.66 -1.48 -8.79
C VAL A 72 -7.54 -0.18 -9.57
N GLN A 73 -8.42 0.02 -10.52
CA GLN A 73 -8.57 1.31 -11.17
C GLN A 73 -9.58 2.15 -10.40
N ALA A 74 -9.25 3.42 -10.19
CA ALA A 74 -10.10 4.37 -9.50
C ALA A 74 -10.18 5.68 -10.28
N TRP A 75 -11.39 6.19 -10.49
CA TRP A 75 -11.61 7.48 -11.13
C TRP A 75 -12.81 8.20 -10.51
N PRO A 76 -12.89 9.55 -10.62
CA PRO A 76 -14.03 10.30 -10.13
C PRO A 76 -15.34 9.85 -10.82
N ALA A 77 -16.32 9.44 -10.02
CA ALA A 77 -17.62 9.02 -10.53
C ALA A 77 -18.44 10.24 -11.00
N THR A 78 -18.95 10.18 -12.21
CA THR A 78 -19.94 11.12 -12.73
C THR A 78 -21.36 10.63 -12.44
N PRO A 79 -22.41 11.45 -12.56
CA PRO A 79 -23.79 11.00 -12.35
C PRO A 79 -24.18 9.78 -13.18
N ILE A 80 -23.69 9.68 -14.43
CA ILE A 80 -23.97 8.51 -15.27
C ILE A 80 -23.31 7.24 -14.76
N GLU A 81 -22.11 7.36 -14.15
CA GLU A 81 -21.42 6.21 -13.55
C GLU A 81 -22.08 5.77 -12.25
N LEU A 82 -22.59 6.70 -11.43
CA LEU A 82 -23.43 6.36 -10.29
C LEU A 82 -24.67 5.56 -10.71
N TRP A 83 -25.31 5.97 -11.81
CA TRP A 83 -26.46 5.25 -12.36
C TRP A 83 -26.07 3.87 -12.90
N LYS A 84 -24.98 3.78 -13.66
CA LYS A 84 -24.49 2.49 -14.20
C LYS A 84 -24.12 1.49 -13.12
N ALA A 85 -23.48 1.93 -12.04
CA ALA A 85 -23.07 1.06 -10.95
C ALA A 85 -24.24 0.33 -10.25
N ALA A 86 -25.46 0.86 -10.37
CA ALA A 86 -26.68 0.18 -9.88
C ALA A 86 -27.09 -1.05 -10.71
N PHE A 87 -26.54 -1.21 -11.93
CA PHE A 87 -26.93 -2.26 -12.88
C PHE A 87 -25.74 -3.06 -13.43
N TRP A 88 -24.53 -2.72 -13.02
CA TRP A 88 -23.31 -3.32 -13.57
C TRP A 88 -22.49 -3.99 -12.48
N ASP A 89 -22.42 -5.31 -12.53
CA ASP A 89 -21.54 -6.09 -11.64
C ASP A 89 -20.07 -5.81 -11.94
N GLY A 90 -19.27 -5.70 -10.86
CA GLY A 90 -17.82 -5.49 -10.96
C GLY A 90 -17.39 -4.04 -10.99
N VAL A 91 -18.23 -3.14 -10.46
CA VAL A 91 -17.90 -1.74 -10.15
C VAL A 91 -18.39 -1.43 -8.75
N GLU A 92 -17.55 -0.81 -7.94
CA GLU A 92 -17.93 -0.31 -6.61
C GLU A 92 -17.89 1.21 -6.59
N LEU A 93 -18.80 1.81 -5.81
CA LEU A 93 -18.83 3.24 -5.57
C LEU A 93 -18.42 3.52 -4.14
N HIS A 94 -17.39 4.33 -3.99
CA HIS A 94 -16.90 4.76 -2.68
C HIS A 94 -16.83 6.29 -2.60
N PRO A 95 -17.11 6.89 -1.43
CA PRO A 95 -16.80 8.30 -1.23
C PRO A 95 -15.32 8.58 -1.51
N ARG A 96 -14.98 9.72 -2.13
CA ARG A 96 -13.59 10.07 -2.49
C ARG A 96 -12.62 9.90 -1.30
N ARG A 97 -13.08 10.18 -0.06
CA ARG A 97 -12.29 10.01 1.17
C ARG A 97 -11.86 8.56 1.48
N TYR A 98 -12.41 7.58 0.76
CA TYR A 98 -12.01 6.18 0.89
C TYR A 98 -10.56 5.94 0.45
N LEU A 99 -10.12 6.60 -0.63
CA LEU A 99 -8.75 6.53 -1.15
C LEU A 99 -7.96 7.80 -0.87
N VAL A 100 -8.56 8.96 -1.11
CA VAL A 100 -7.87 10.25 -1.04
C VAL A 100 -8.26 10.97 0.25
N PRO A 101 -7.33 11.20 1.18
CA PRO A 101 -7.59 11.93 2.41
C PRO A 101 -8.24 13.29 2.17
N VAL A 102 -9.16 13.67 3.07
CA VAL A 102 -9.90 14.95 2.94
C VAL A 102 -8.94 16.13 3.00
N GLY A 103 -8.92 16.92 1.93
CA GLY A 103 -8.03 18.09 1.79
C GLY A 103 -6.71 17.78 1.07
N MET A 104 -6.43 16.54 0.72
CA MET A 104 -5.28 16.19 -0.13
C MET A 104 -5.61 16.42 -1.60
N ALA A 105 -4.70 17.07 -2.33
CA ALA A 105 -4.81 17.25 -3.78
C ALA A 105 -4.51 15.93 -4.51
N ASP A 106 -5.13 15.72 -5.68
CA ASP A 106 -4.97 14.49 -6.46
C ASP A 106 -3.50 14.25 -6.85
N LYS A 107 -2.79 15.31 -7.25
CA LYS A 107 -1.35 15.21 -7.54
C LYS A 107 -0.55 14.71 -6.33
N THR A 108 -0.80 15.27 -5.15
CA THR A 108 -0.11 14.85 -3.91
C THR A 108 -0.40 13.40 -3.57
N TYR A 109 -1.66 12.97 -3.75
CA TYR A 109 -2.05 11.57 -3.57
C TYR A 109 -1.32 10.65 -4.55
N THR A 110 -1.22 11.05 -5.81
CA THR A 110 -0.51 10.30 -6.85
C THR A 110 0.98 10.20 -6.51
N ASP A 111 1.64 11.30 -6.19
CA ASP A 111 3.06 11.34 -5.83
C ASP A 111 3.33 10.43 -4.60
N TRP A 112 2.50 10.53 -3.56
CA TRP A 112 2.57 9.65 -2.39
C TRP A 112 2.33 8.18 -2.71
N SER A 113 1.36 7.88 -3.58
CA SER A 113 1.02 6.52 -4.00
C SER A 113 2.19 5.85 -4.74
N PHE A 114 2.89 6.58 -5.61
CA PHE A 114 4.10 6.08 -6.26
C PHE A 114 5.27 5.91 -5.30
N ALA A 115 5.46 6.83 -4.36
CA ALA A 115 6.47 6.67 -3.31
C ALA A 115 6.21 5.43 -2.45
N ALA A 116 4.95 5.15 -2.10
CA ALA A 116 4.57 3.95 -1.37
C ALA A 116 4.81 2.66 -2.18
N MET A 117 4.64 2.69 -3.51
CA MET A 117 5.01 1.55 -4.36
C MET A 117 6.52 1.36 -4.39
N ALA A 118 7.30 2.41 -4.54
CA ALA A 118 8.76 2.31 -4.53
C ALA A 118 9.28 1.77 -3.18
N GLU A 119 8.71 2.20 -2.06
CA GLU A 119 8.99 1.65 -0.74
C GLU A 119 8.64 0.16 -0.67
N SER A 120 7.48 -0.24 -1.21
CA SER A 120 7.02 -1.62 -1.26
C SER A 120 7.95 -2.52 -2.09
N GLN A 121 8.46 -2.04 -3.22
CA GLN A 121 9.42 -2.74 -4.07
C GLN A 121 10.73 -3.04 -3.32
N MET A 122 11.30 -2.03 -2.67
CA MET A 122 12.54 -2.20 -1.90
C MET A 122 12.34 -3.11 -0.69
N THR A 123 11.20 -2.98 0.00
CA THR A 123 10.86 -3.84 1.13
C THR A 123 10.64 -5.29 0.68
N ALA A 124 9.99 -5.51 -0.46
CA ALA A 124 9.79 -6.83 -1.05
C ALA A 124 11.13 -7.51 -1.38
N ALA A 125 12.06 -6.79 -2.01
CA ALA A 125 13.39 -7.30 -2.30
C ALA A 125 14.15 -7.65 -1.01
N TRP A 126 14.16 -6.74 -0.04
CA TRP A 126 14.77 -6.99 1.26
C TRP A 126 14.21 -8.23 1.94
N GLN A 127 12.88 -8.38 1.99
CA GLN A 127 12.24 -9.51 2.64
C GLN A 127 12.46 -10.83 1.91
N ALA A 128 12.43 -10.82 0.58
CA ALA A 128 12.73 -12.01 -0.22
C ALA A 128 14.15 -12.52 0.06
N TRP A 129 15.16 -11.63 0.04
CA TRP A 129 16.54 -12.02 0.36
C TRP A 129 16.73 -12.46 1.80
N THR A 130 16.05 -11.80 2.75
CA THR A 130 16.07 -12.21 4.16
C THR A 130 15.46 -13.61 4.31
N PHE A 131 14.34 -13.89 3.63
CA PHE A 131 13.70 -15.20 3.62
C PHE A 131 14.59 -16.28 3.03
N LEU A 132 15.37 -15.95 1.99
CA LEU A 132 16.37 -16.83 1.39
C LEU A 132 17.63 -17.03 2.26
N GLY A 133 17.67 -16.48 3.47
CA GLY A 133 18.75 -16.66 4.42
C GLY A 133 19.92 -15.68 4.28
N HIS A 134 19.77 -14.62 3.48
CA HIS A 134 20.79 -13.59 3.34
C HIS A 134 20.55 -12.45 4.33
N GLY A 135 21.59 -12.07 5.07
CA GLY A 135 21.59 -10.94 6.01
C GLY A 135 21.64 -9.61 5.27
N VAL A 136 20.50 -9.17 4.73
CA VAL A 136 20.39 -7.90 4.00
C VAL A 136 19.91 -6.81 4.95
N THR A 137 20.54 -5.64 4.92
CA THR A 137 20.10 -4.47 5.68
C THR A 137 19.24 -3.55 4.84
N LEU A 138 18.25 -2.90 5.47
CA LEU A 138 17.43 -1.87 4.88
C LEU A 138 17.67 -0.55 5.63
N ALA A 139 17.95 0.52 4.90
CA ALA A 139 18.19 1.84 5.48
C ALA A 139 17.48 2.93 4.68
N ALA A 140 17.05 3.98 5.36
CA ALA A 140 16.45 5.16 4.74
C ALA A 140 17.10 6.44 5.29
N GLU A 141 17.03 7.53 4.55
CA GLU A 141 17.36 8.87 5.07
C GLU A 141 16.31 9.34 6.07
N GLY A 142 15.05 8.94 5.87
CA GLY A 142 13.94 9.26 6.74
C GLY A 142 12.60 9.14 6.02
N GLY A 143 11.52 9.48 6.73
CA GLY A 143 10.16 9.55 6.21
C GLY A 143 9.82 10.92 5.68
N GLU A 144 9.69 11.07 4.36
CA GLU A 144 9.23 12.30 3.75
C GLU A 144 7.74 12.50 3.98
N VAL A 145 7.36 13.69 4.41
CA VAL A 145 5.98 14.08 4.64
C VAL A 145 5.40 14.67 3.36
N PHE A 146 4.55 13.94 2.67
CA PHE A 146 3.86 14.42 1.47
C PHE A 146 2.68 15.33 1.78
N TRP A 147 2.01 15.07 2.90
CA TRP A 147 0.82 15.81 3.28
C TRP A 147 0.53 15.66 4.78
N VAL A 148 -0.13 16.70 5.34
CA VAL A 148 -0.57 16.74 6.74
C VAL A 148 -2.07 17.06 6.79
N SER A 149 -2.83 16.27 7.53
CA SER A 149 -4.26 16.48 7.74
C SER A 149 -4.51 17.74 8.59
N ALA A 150 -5.43 18.58 8.15
CA ALA A 150 -5.86 19.75 8.94
C ALA A 150 -6.55 19.38 10.28
N ARG A 151 -6.88 18.11 10.47
CA ARG A 151 -7.55 17.58 11.69
C ARG A 151 -6.75 16.50 12.39
N GLY A 152 -5.54 16.17 11.89
CA GLY A 152 -4.67 15.15 12.47
C GLY A 152 -3.88 15.65 13.68
N PRO A 153 -3.37 14.75 14.54
CA PRO A 153 -2.57 15.10 15.71
C PRO A 153 -1.32 15.91 15.37
N ALA A 154 -0.73 15.69 14.19
CA ALA A 154 0.51 16.35 13.77
C ALA A 154 0.30 17.78 13.21
N VAL A 155 -0.95 18.25 13.10
CA VAL A 155 -1.25 19.58 12.56
C VAL A 155 -0.54 20.69 13.34
N GLY A 156 0.05 21.64 12.62
CA GLY A 156 0.78 22.76 13.19
C GLY A 156 2.21 22.43 13.69
N GLN A 157 2.53 21.15 13.90
CA GLN A 157 3.86 20.69 14.31
C GLN A 157 4.69 20.21 13.12
N VAL A 158 4.10 19.42 12.23
CA VAL A 158 4.72 18.85 11.03
C VAL A 158 4.18 19.54 9.79
N ARG A 159 4.99 19.63 8.74
CA ARG A 159 4.62 20.23 7.43
C ARG A 159 4.97 19.28 6.29
N ALA A 160 4.30 19.45 5.16
CA ALA A 160 4.73 18.80 3.93
C ALA A 160 6.17 19.24 3.57
N GLY A 161 7.00 18.30 3.15
CA GLY A 161 8.42 18.49 2.89
C GLY A 161 9.35 18.26 4.10
N ASP A 162 8.80 18.12 5.32
CA ASP A 162 9.61 17.66 6.45
C ASP A 162 10.11 16.23 6.24
N LEU A 163 11.29 15.93 6.73
CA LEU A 163 11.85 14.58 6.76
C LEU A 163 11.91 14.08 8.20
N ILE A 164 11.07 13.12 8.56
CA ILE A 164 11.07 12.49 9.88
C ILE A 164 12.24 11.49 9.93
N VAL A 165 13.20 11.72 10.79
CA VAL A 165 14.41 10.89 10.91
C VAL A 165 14.30 9.93 12.09
N SER A 166 13.72 10.39 13.20
CA SER A 166 13.61 9.60 14.42
C SER A 166 12.32 9.90 15.18
N TRP A 167 12.01 9.00 16.11
CA TRP A 167 10.89 9.20 17.01
C TRP A 167 11.20 8.67 18.42
N THR A 168 10.52 9.23 19.42
CA THR A 168 10.58 8.78 20.81
C THR A 168 9.18 8.84 21.42
N LEU A 169 8.75 7.76 22.07
CA LEU A 169 7.50 7.68 22.81
C LEU A 169 7.71 6.90 24.11
N GLY A 170 7.58 7.61 25.25
CA GLY A 170 7.93 7.07 26.55
C GLY A 170 9.42 6.73 26.62
N GLN A 171 9.75 5.46 26.90
CA GLN A 171 11.12 4.97 26.94
C GLN A 171 11.61 4.33 25.64
N ARG A 172 10.76 4.26 24.62
CA ARG A 172 11.10 3.69 23.31
C ARG A 172 11.48 4.80 22.34
N SER A 173 12.56 4.58 21.62
CA SER A 173 13.01 5.45 20.52
C SER A 173 13.52 4.61 19.36
N SER A 174 13.34 5.12 18.14
CA SER A 174 13.85 4.49 16.94
C SER A 174 14.05 5.50 15.82
N TRP A 175 14.66 5.01 14.74
CA TRP A 175 14.83 5.71 13.49
C TRP A 175 13.67 5.39 12.55
N PHE A 176 13.37 6.30 11.64
CA PHE A 176 12.44 6.02 10.57
C PHE A 176 13.14 5.18 9.48
N VAL A 177 12.52 4.08 9.08
CA VAL A 177 12.98 3.28 7.94
C VAL A 177 11.88 3.16 6.88
N THR A 178 10.71 2.67 7.27
CA THR A 178 9.53 2.62 6.39
C THR A 178 8.31 3.17 7.10
N ALA A 179 7.30 3.60 6.33
CA ALA A 179 6.05 4.12 6.89
C ALA A 179 5.30 3.06 7.71
N ASP A 180 5.30 1.81 7.27
CA ASP A 180 4.65 0.70 7.97
C ASP A 180 5.38 0.35 9.27
N GLU A 181 6.72 0.35 9.27
CA GLU A 181 7.51 0.12 10.47
C GLU A 181 7.31 1.22 11.50
N PHE A 182 7.38 2.47 11.07
CA PHE A 182 7.12 3.63 11.94
C PHE A 182 5.73 3.54 12.60
N LYS A 183 4.70 3.26 11.81
CA LYS A 183 3.33 3.08 12.31
C LYS A 183 3.26 1.96 13.35
N ARG A 184 3.84 0.80 13.04
CA ARG A 184 3.83 -0.37 13.92
C ARG A 184 4.56 -0.08 15.24
N GLU A 185 5.79 0.41 15.16
CA GLU A 185 6.63 0.65 16.35
C GLU A 185 6.04 1.71 17.27
N VAL A 186 5.51 2.80 16.72
CA VAL A 186 4.85 3.85 17.52
C VAL A 186 3.56 3.31 18.16
N SER A 187 2.79 2.48 17.44
CA SER A 187 1.57 1.87 17.99
C SER A 187 1.88 0.88 19.11
N GLU A 188 2.91 0.06 18.95
CA GLU A 188 3.38 -0.86 20.00
C GLU A 188 3.95 -0.11 21.23
N ALA A 189 4.70 0.97 20.99
CA ALA A 189 5.21 1.81 22.08
C ALA A 189 4.06 2.44 22.88
N TYR A 190 3.03 2.92 22.19
CA TYR A 190 1.84 3.49 22.84
C TYR A 190 1.05 2.43 23.64
N ALA A 191 0.86 1.25 23.08
CA ALA A 191 0.21 0.14 23.79
C ALA A 191 0.96 -0.24 25.07
N GLY A 192 2.30 -0.20 25.03
CA GLY A 192 3.15 -0.44 26.20
C GLY A 192 2.99 0.59 27.33
N LEU A 193 2.60 1.84 27.00
CA LEU A 193 2.31 2.86 28.03
C LEU A 193 1.01 2.59 28.79
N SER A 194 0.10 1.83 28.20
CA SER A 194 -1.21 1.50 28.79
C SER A 194 -1.14 0.37 29.85
N GLY A 195 0.03 -0.28 30.02
CA GLY A 195 0.14 -1.42 30.94
C GLY A 195 -0.55 -2.69 30.45
N VAL A 196 -1.09 -2.70 29.25
CA VAL A 196 -1.69 -3.87 28.60
C VAL A 196 -0.60 -4.56 27.79
N GLY A 197 0.29 -5.25 28.49
CA GLY A 197 1.33 -6.07 27.90
C GLY A 197 0.74 -7.41 27.45
N GLY A 198 0.49 -7.56 26.16
CA GLY A 198 0.17 -8.83 25.52
C GLY A 198 0.81 -8.87 24.13
N ALA A 199 1.88 -9.64 23.95
CA ALA A 199 2.36 -10.00 22.64
C ALA A 199 1.25 -10.79 21.93
N GLY A 200 0.58 -10.19 20.94
CA GLY A 200 -0.46 -10.88 20.17
C GLY A 200 -1.72 -10.08 19.83
N ALA A 201 -1.86 -8.84 20.29
CA ALA A 201 -3.01 -8.03 19.85
C ALA A 201 -2.84 -7.64 18.37
N GLY A 202 -3.66 -8.24 17.50
CA GLY A 202 -3.78 -7.85 16.11
C GLY A 202 -4.26 -6.40 16.00
N VAL A 203 -3.93 -5.74 14.90
CA VAL A 203 -4.44 -4.40 14.58
C VAL A 203 -5.95 -4.53 14.34
N GLY A 204 -6.74 -4.42 15.39
CA GLY A 204 -8.20 -4.57 15.35
C GLY A 204 -8.83 -4.79 16.72
N ASP A 205 -8.09 -5.27 17.72
CA ASP A 205 -8.61 -5.38 19.06
C ASP A 205 -8.60 -4.01 19.76
N ALA A 206 -9.74 -3.71 20.43
CA ALA A 206 -9.93 -2.45 21.15
C ALA A 206 -8.84 -2.27 22.23
N VAL A 207 -7.79 -1.54 21.87
CA VAL A 207 -6.76 -1.11 22.82
C VAL A 207 -7.44 -0.17 23.81
N VAL A 208 -7.48 -0.54 25.08
CA VAL A 208 -7.92 0.37 26.16
C VAL A 208 -7.00 1.60 26.09
N PRO A 209 -7.52 2.80 25.87
CA PRO A 209 -6.68 3.95 25.62
C PRO A 209 -5.82 4.27 26.84
N ALA A 210 -4.50 4.25 26.67
CA ALA A 210 -3.63 5.06 27.50
C ALA A 210 -4.07 6.51 27.38
N GLY A 211 -3.91 7.29 28.43
CA GLY A 211 -4.12 8.72 28.32
C GLY A 211 -3.23 9.33 27.24
N PRO A 212 -3.51 10.58 26.80
CA PRO A 212 -2.70 11.21 25.76
C PRO A 212 -1.21 11.22 26.11
N ALA A 213 -0.37 10.85 25.14
CA ALA A 213 1.09 10.82 25.30
C ALA A 213 1.76 11.79 24.29
N ASN A 214 2.98 12.17 24.56
CA ASN A 214 3.78 13.01 23.66
C ASN A 214 4.70 12.12 22.83
N LEU A 215 4.44 12.04 21.53
CA LEU A 215 5.36 11.48 20.54
C LEU A 215 6.32 12.59 20.13
N ILE A 216 7.60 12.40 20.42
CA ILE A 216 8.65 13.32 20.02
C ILE A 216 9.18 12.87 18.66
N LEU A 217 9.15 13.75 17.67
CA LEU A 217 9.69 13.52 16.34
C LEU A 217 10.95 14.35 16.14
N GLY A 218 12.06 13.70 15.83
CA GLY A 218 13.24 14.32 15.26
C GLY A 218 13.05 14.42 13.75
N LEU A 219 13.09 15.62 13.21
CA LEU A 219 12.90 15.84 11.78
C LEU A 219 13.88 16.87 11.23
N THR A 220 14.05 16.85 9.91
CA THR A 220 14.81 17.88 9.19
C THR A 220 13.81 18.71 8.39
N ARG A 221 13.88 20.04 8.55
CA ARG A 221 13.07 21.02 7.85
C ARG A 221 14.00 22.04 7.17
N ASP A 222 13.88 22.20 5.86
CA ASP A 222 14.72 23.11 5.07
C ASP A 222 16.23 22.89 5.32
N GLY A 223 16.63 21.62 5.52
CA GLY A 223 18.01 21.24 5.82
C GLY A 223 18.43 21.43 7.29
N ALA A 224 17.59 22.00 8.15
CA ALA A 224 17.90 22.19 9.57
C ALA A 224 17.22 21.14 10.46
N PRO A 225 17.92 20.60 11.47
CA PRO A 225 17.33 19.67 12.41
C PRO A 225 16.34 20.39 13.34
N LEU A 226 15.24 19.71 13.61
CA LEU A 226 14.14 20.22 14.45
C LEU A 226 13.54 19.09 15.27
N THR A 227 13.18 19.36 16.52
CA THR A 227 12.41 18.42 17.34
C THR A 227 11.03 18.99 17.61
N VAL A 228 10.01 18.19 17.37
CA VAL A 228 8.60 18.56 17.61
C VAL A 228 7.92 17.51 18.49
N ALA A 229 6.97 17.96 19.29
CA ALA A 229 6.13 17.08 20.10
C ALA A 229 4.73 17.00 19.50
N VAL A 230 4.29 15.81 19.17
CA VAL A 230 2.94 15.51 18.67
C VAL A 230 2.17 14.81 19.78
N ARG A 231 1.06 15.41 20.20
CA ARG A 231 0.18 14.78 21.20
C ARG A 231 -0.62 13.68 20.52
N VAL A 232 -0.44 12.45 20.98
CA VAL A 232 -1.09 11.26 20.42
C VAL A 232 -2.01 10.60 21.45
N ASP A 233 -3.08 10.03 20.96
CA ASP A 233 -4.01 9.18 21.68
C ASP A 233 -4.39 7.97 20.81
N GLY A 234 -5.17 7.03 21.34
CA GLY A 234 -5.59 5.85 20.60
C GLY A 234 -6.37 6.18 19.32
N VAL A 235 -7.11 7.29 19.28
CA VAL A 235 -7.87 7.74 18.11
C VAL A 235 -6.94 8.26 17.03
N GLY A 236 -5.95 9.08 17.41
CA GLY A 236 -4.95 9.60 16.47
C GLY A 236 -4.09 8.50 15.86
N LEU A 237 -3.76 7.47 16.63
CA LEU A 237 -3.00 6.30 16.16
C LEU A 237 -3.84 5.38 15.26
N ALA A 238 -5.15 5.31 15.46
CA ALA A 238 -6.06 4.56 14.59
C ALA A 238 -6.51 5.37 13.36
N SER A 239 -6.08 6.63 13.23
CA SER A 239 -6.47 7.49 12.10
C SER A 239 -5.85 7.02 10.78
N TRP A 240 -6.55 7.32 9.70
CA TRP A 240 -6.02 7.16 8.35
C TRP A 240 -6.02 8.53 7.63
N PRO A 241 -4.89 8.98 7.09
CA PRO A 241 -3.53 8.42 7.26
C PRO A 241 -3.05 8.47 8.73
N PHE A 242 -2.10 7.58 9.08
CA PHE A 242 -1.54 7.47 10.43
C PHE A 242 -1.03 8.82 10.96
N LEU A 243 -1.46 9.22 12.14
CA LEU A 243 -1.19 10.55 12.74
C LEU A 243 -1.68 11.74 11.87
N GLY A 244 -2.49 11.49 10.84
CA GLY A 244 -2.84 12.49 9.83
C GLY A 244 -1.70 12.82 8.87
N LEU A 245 -0.71 11.96 8.72
CA LEU A 245 0.46 12.14 7.87
C LEU A 245 0.46 11.16 6.70
N ALA A 246 0.65 11.65 5.48
CA ALA A 246 1.02 10.84 4.33
C ALA A 246 2.55 10.79 4.27
N LEU A 247 3.11 9.62 4.57
CA LEU A 247 4.55 9.38 4.67
C LEU A 247 5.01 8.42 3.58
N GLY A 248 6.26 8.58 3.14
CA GLY A 248 6.97 7.63 2.31
C GLY A 248 8.47 7.66 2.64
N ALA A 249 9.15 6.54 2.54
CA ALA A 249 10.58 6.48 2.81
C ALA A 249 11.37 7.22 1.72
N ARG A 250 12.27 8.13 2.13
CA ARG A 250 13.21 8.79 1.24
C ARG A 250 14.59 8.15 1.36
N GLY A 251 15.27 7.98 0.22
CA GLY A 251 16.61 7.41 0.18
C GLY A 251 16.65 5.96 0.68
N LEU A 252 15.56 5.21 0.49
CA LEU A 252 15.50 3.81 0.87
C LEU A 252 16.49 3.00 0.04
N ARG A 253 17.34 2.22 0.68
CA ARG A 253 18.39 1.41 0.06
C ARG A 253 18.60 0.11 0.79
N SER A 254 18.96 -0.90 0.04
CA SER A 254 19.39 -2.20 0.54
C SER A 254 20.57 -2.68 -0.30
N GLU A 255 21.39 -3.56 0.27
CA GLU A 255 22.54 -4.17 -0.42
C GLU A 255 22.28 -5.68 -0.55
N PRO A 256 21.46 -6.11 -1.49
CA PRO A 256 21.18 -7.53 -1.70
C PRO A 256 22.40 -8.23 -2.36
N PRO A 257 22.56 -9.55 -2.18
CA PRO A 257 23.63 -10.32 -2.81
C PRO A 257 23.55 -10.29 -4.33
N ILE A 258 22.35 -10.23 -4.88
CA ILE A 258 22.08 -10.04 -6.30
C ILE A 258 21.06 -8.93 -6.45
N PRO A 259 21.39 -7.80 -7.08
CA PRO A 259 20.46 -6.72 -7.31
C PRO A 259 19.29 -7.15 -8.19
N VAL A 260 18.11 -6.63 -7.85
CA VAL A 260 16.91 -6.76 -8.68
C VAL A 260 16.50 -5.39 -9.20
N VAL A 261 15.98 -5.37 -10.42
CA VAL A 261 15.53 -4.15 -11.10
C VAL A 261 14.00 -4.14 -11.13
N PHE A 262 13.42 -3.01 -10.79
CA PHE A 262 11.99 -2.74 -10.93
C PHE A 262 11.77 -1.81 -12.12
N PRO A 263 11.37 -2.35 -13.30
CA PRO A 263 11.05 -1.51 -14.45
C PRO A 263 9.95 -0.50 -14.11
N PRO A 264 9.99 0.70 -14.69
CA PRO A 264 8.95 1.68 -14.49
C PRO A 264 7.57 1.11 -14.85
N ALA A 265 6.61 1.27 -13.94
CA ALA A 265 5.22 0.85 -14.14
C ALA A 265 4.29 1.94 -13.59
N ASP A 266 3.16 2.12 -14.28
CA ASP A 266 2.12 3.07 -13.83
C ASP A 266 1.20 2.40 -12.78
N ILE A 267 1.82 1.96 -11.68
CA ILE A 267 1.16 1.28 -10.57
C ILE A 267 1.56 1.99 -9.28
N GLY A 268 0.58 2.48 -8.54
CA GLY A 268 0.77 3.11 -7.26
C GLY A 268 0.23 2.27 -6.09
N GLY A 269 0.66 2.62 -4.88
CA GLY A 269 0.25 1.97 -3.64
C GLY A 269 1.08 0.73 -3.27
N PRO A 270 1.19 0.42 -1.98
CA PRO A 270 2.13 -0.60 -1.48
C PRO A 270 1.61 -2.04 -1.58
N SER A 271 0.41 -2.27 -2.12
CA SER A 271 -0.30 -3.56 -2.04
C SER A 271 0.24 -4.68 -2.94
N GLY A 272 1.29 -4.41 -3.72
CA GLY A 272 1.96 -5.40 -4.58
C GLY A 272 3.13 -6.14 -3.92
N GLY A 273 3.55 -5.72 -2.73
CA GLY A 273 4.78 -6.17 -2.09
C GLY A 273 4.89 -7.68 -1.92
N LEU A 274 3.80 -8.35 -1.50
CA LEU A 274 3.76 -9.81 -1.38
C LEU A 274 4.13 -10.49 -2.71
N MET A 275 3.47 -10.09 -3.79
CA MET A 275 3.66 -10.74 -5.09
C MET A 275 5.05 -10.49 -5.68
N LEU A 276 5.60 -9.28 -5.43
CA LEU A 276 6.97 -8.95 -5.80
C LEU A 276 7.99 -9.80 -5.01
N ALA A 277 7.77 -9.97 -3.70
CA ALA A 277 8.64 -10.82 -2.88
C ALA A 277 8.61 -12.28 -3.32
N LEU A 278 7.42 -12.83 -3.60
CA LEU A 278 7.26 -14.20 -4.08
C LEU A 278 7.92 -14.41 -5.44
N GLN A 279 7.84 -13.45 -6.36
CA GLN A 279 8.54 -13.53 -7.64
C GLN A 279 10.06 -13.58 -7.45
N ILE A 280 10.61 -12.75 -6.55
CA ILE A 280 12.04 -12.77 -6.26
C ILE A 280 12.43 -14.12 -5.63
N VAL A 281 11.64 -14.65 -4.70
CA VAL A 281 11.90 -15.97 -4.12
C VAL A 281 11.91 -17.05 -5.22
N ASP A 282 10.93 -17.03 -6.13
CA ASP A 282 10.83 -17.99 -7.24
C ASP A 282 12.02 -17.87 -8.22
N ASP A 283 12.45 -16.65 -8.51
CA ASP A 283 13.58 -16.38 -9.43
C ASP A 283 14.93 -16.91 -8.90
N PHE A 284 15.08 -17.01 -7.57
CA PHE A 284 16.32 -17.37 -6.89
C PHE A 284 16.25 -18.70 -6.11
N THR A 285 15.18 -19.47 -6.30
CA THR A 285 15.06 -20.86 -5.78
C THR A 285 14.86 -21.85 -6.92
N PRO A 286 15.36 -23.09 -6.78
CA PRO A 286 15.11 -24.13 -7.78
C PRO A 286 13.64 -24.51 -7.87
N GLY A 287 13.15 -24.72 -9.07
CA GLY A 287 11.78 -25.21 -9.32
C GLY A 287 10.81 -24.09 -9.71
N ASP A 288 9.53 -24.35 -9.51
CA ASP A 288 8.41 -23.46 -9.84
C ASP A 288 7.51 -23.34 -8.61
N LEU A 289 7.63 -22.23 -7.90
CA LEU A 289 6.86 -21.95 -6.66
C LEU A 289 5.33 -21.93 -6.93
N THR A 290 4.93 -21.62 -8.17
CA THR A 290 3.51 -21.63 -8.55
C THR A 290 2.95 -23.06 -8.76
N GLY A 291 3.80 -24.06 -8.91
CA GLY A 291 3.41 -25.42 -9.29
C GLY A 291 2.68 -25.50 -10.62
N GLY A 292 3.02 -24.63 -11.58
CA GLY A 292 2.39 -24.55 -12.89
C GLY A 292 1.05 -23.81 -12.91
N GLN A 293 0.63 -23.19 -11.79
CA GLN A 293 -0.63 -22.49 -11.67
C GLN A 293 -0.49 -21.00 -12.01
N VAL A 294 -1.60 -20.35 -12.33
CA VAL A 294 -1.69 -18.90 -12.39
C VAL A 294 -2.11 -18.41 -11.00
N VAL A 295 -1.14 -17.90 -10.25
CA VAL A 295 -1.29 -17.43 -8.87
C VAL A 295 -1.39 -15.90 -8.88
N ALA A 296 -2.53 -15.37 -8.51
CA ALA A 296 -2.69 -13.94 -8.27
C ALA A 296 -2.69 -13.66 -6.77
N GLY A 297 -2.50 -12.41 -6.39
CA GLY A 297 -2.61 -12.03 -5.00
C GLY A 297 -2.47 -10.53 -4.77
N SER A 298 -2.56 -10.15 -3.52
CA SER A 298 -2.30 -8.81 -3.03
C SER A 298 -1.90 -8.86 -1.56
N GLY A 299 -1.06 -7.93 -1.14
CA GLY A 299 -0.61 -7.78 0.23
C GLY A 299 0.47 -6.71 0.30
N THR A 300 0.45 -5.85 1.32
CA THR A 300 1.64 -5.08 1.65
C THR A 300 2.66 -6.03 2.25
N ILE A 301 3.93 -5.67 2.19
CA ILE A 301 4.99 -6.45 2.81
C ILE A 301 5.72 -5.59 3.84
N GLY A 302 5.83 -6.09 5.04
CA GLY A 302 6.51 -5.41 6.15
C GLY A 302 7.67 -6.21 6.71
N PRO A 303 8.36 -5.65 7.70
CA PRO A 303 9.48 -6.33 8.38
C PRO A 303 9.10 -7.69 8.92
N GLY A 304 10.00 -8.66 8.78
CA GLY A 304 9.75 -10.08 9.10
C GLY A 304 8.87 -10.79 8.09
N GLY A 305 8.76 -10.24 6.87
CA GLY A 305 7.98 -10.83 5.79
C GLY A 305 6.46 -10.77 5.99
N ARG A 306 5.99 -10.02 7.00
CA ARG A 306 4.55 -9.95 7.35
C ARG A 306 3.73 -9.35 6.22
N VAL A 307 2.59 -9.96 5.97
CA VAL A 307 1.64 -9.53 4.96
C VAL A 307 0.55 -8.68 5.61
N GLY A 308 0.40 -7.45 5.15
CA GLY A 308 -0.59 -6.51 5.65
C GLY A 308 -1.78 -6.34 4.73
N ALA A 309 -2.89 -5.87 5.33
CA ALA A 309 -4.17 -5.65 4.67
C ALA A 309 -4.09 -4.66 3.48
N VAL A 310 -5.03 -4.80 2.54
CA VAL A 310 -5.11 -4.01 1.32
C VAL A 310 -6.52 -3.48 1.08
N GLY A 311 -6.63 -2.39 0.31
CA GLY A 311 -7.92 -1.89 -0.14
C GLY A 311 -8.40 -2.55 -1.43
N GLY A 312 -9.74 -2.52 -1.66
CA GLY A 312 -10.36 -2.93 -2.92
C GLY A 312 -10.26 -4.42 -3.22
N VAL A 313 -10.33 -5.27 -2.19
CA VAL A 313 -10.16 -6.73 -2.29
C VAL A 313 -11.13 -7.36 -3.26
N THR A 314 -12.40 -6.96 -3.27
CA THR A 314 -13.42 -7.44 -4.22
C THR A 314 -12.97 -7.22 -5.66
N MET A 315 -12.50 -6.01 -5.98
CA MET A 315 -12.04 -5.67 -7.33
C MET A 315 -10.78 -6.43 -7.72
N LYS A 316 -9.89 -6.69 -6.76
CA LYS A 316 -8.66 -7.46 -6.97
C LYS A 316 -8.93 -8.92 -7.27
N VAL A 317 -9.80 -9.57 -6.50
CA VAL A 317 -10.20 -10.96 -6.74
C VAL A 317 -10.92 -11.11 -8.09
N LEU A 318 -11.80 -10.16 -8.41
CA LEU A 318 -12.48 -10.15 -9.72
C LEU A 318 -11.49 -9.94 -10.87
N GLY A 319 -10.51 -9.03 -10.70
CA GLY A 319 -9.43 -8.81 -11.68
C GLY A 319 -8.57 -10.06 -11.86
N ALA A 320 -8.21 -10.74 -10.77
CA ALA A 320 -7.49 -12.01 -10.79
C ALA A 320 -8.24 -13.09 -11.58
N SER A 321 -9.52 -13.28 -11.28
CA SER A 321 -10.38 -14.24 -12.00
C SER A 321 -10.45 -13.97 -13.49
N ARG A 322 -10.64 -12.69 -13.88
CA ARG A 322 -10.66 -12.26 -15.29
C ARG A 322 -9.33 -12.49 -16.01
N ALA A 323 -8.22 -12.43 -15.27
CA ALA A 323 -6.87 -12.72 -15.80
C ALA A 323 -6.53 -14.21 -15.82
N GLY A 324 -7.47 -15.08 -15.44
CA GLY A 324 -7.31 -16.53 -15.47
C GLY A 324 -6.57 -17.10 -14.26
N ALA A 325 -6.51 -16.37 -13.15
CA ALA A 325 -5.94 -16.89 -11.92
C ALA A 325 -6.77 -18.06 -11.36
N THR A 326 -6.10 -19.14 -10.98
CA THR A 326 -6.69 -20.30 -10.32
C THR A 326 -6.55 -20.24 -8.80
N VAL A 327 -5.59 -19.45 -8.32
CA VAL A 327 -5.30 -19.21 -6.89
C VAL A 327 -5.24 -17.72 -6.64
N PHE A 328 -5.76 -17.30 -5.47
CA PHE A 328 -5.61 -15.93 -4.97
C PHE A 328 -5.06 -15.94 -3.54
N LEU A 329 -3.88 -15.33 -3.37
CA LEU A 329 -3.26 -15.10 -2.07
C LEU A 329 -3.82 -13.80 -1.49
N VAL A 330 -4.35 -13.89 -0.26
CA VAL A 330 -4.99 -12.75 0.42
C VAL A 330 -4.44 -12.59 1.83
N PRO A 331 -4.22 -11.36 2.32
CA PRO A 331 -3.90 -11.14 3.73
C PRO A 331 -4.98 -11.74 4.64
N ASN A 332 -4.60 -12.32 5.77
CA ASN A 332 -5.56 -12.88 6.73
C ASN A 332 -6.67 -11.90 7.12
N ALA A 333 -6.31 -10.61 7.27
CA ALA A 333 -7.26 -9.56 7.62
C ALA A 333 -8.35 -9.30 6.56
N ASP A 334 -8.09 -9.66 5.30
CA ASP A 334 -8.98 -9.43 4.16
C ASP A 334 -9.70 -10.69 3.70
N TYR A 335 -9.45 -11.83 4.38
CA TYR A 335 -9.95 -13.14 3.96
C TYR A 335 -11.47 -13.20 3.83
N ASP A 336 -12.20 -12.71 4.84
CA ASP A 336 -13.66 -12.75 4.82
C ASP A 336 -14.25 -11.89 3.71
N SER A 337 -13.67 -10.73 3.45
CA SER A 337 -14.08 -9.86 2.34
C SER A 337 -13.84 -10.52 0.98
N ALA A 338 -12.67 -11.15 0.80
CA ALA A 338 -12.36 -11.87 -0.44
C ALA A 338 -13.25 -13.09 -0.64
N ARG A 339 -13.54 -13.86 0.43
CA ARG A 339 -14.42 -15.02 0.40
C ARG A 339 -15.84 -14.62 0.02
N SER A 340 -16.37 -13.54 0.59
CA SER A 340 -17.69 -13.03 0.23
C SER A 340 -17.73 -12.63 -1.24
N ALA A 341 -16.71 -11.88 -1.73
CA ALA A 341 -16.63 -11.49 -3.14
C ALA A 341 -16.63 -12.70 -4.11
N ILE A 342 -15.87 -13.77 -3.76
CA ILE A 342 -15.84 -15.00 -4.56
C ILE A 342 -17.22 -15.67 -4.60
N SER A 343 -17.90 -15.75 -3.45
CA SER A 343 -19.23 -16.34 -3.35
C SER A 343 -20.27 -15.53 -4.12
N ASP A 344 -20.32 -14.22 -3.90
CA ASP A 344 -21.33 -13.34 -4.45
C ASP A 344 -21.23 -13.21 -5.98
N LEU A 345 -19.99 -13.24 -6.50
CA LEU A 345 -19.69 -13.15 -7.91
C LEU A 345 -19.55 -14.51 -8.62
N GLY A 346 -19.66 -15.63 -7.88
CA GLY A 346 -19.56 -16.97 -8.45
C GLY A 346 -18.20 -17.28 -9.09
N LEU A 347 -17.09 -16.79 -8.50
CA LEU A 347 -15.75 -16.90 -9.07
C LEU A 347 -15.14 -18.29 -8.79
N ALA A 348 -14.47 -18.87 -9.79
CA ALA A 348 -13.77 -20.15 -9.67
C ALA A 348 -12.28 -19.96 -9.31
N VAL A 349 -12.00 -19.34 -8.17
CA VAL A 349 -10.64 -19.04 -7.69
C VAL A 349 -10.47 -19.63 -6.29
N ARG A 350 -9.39 -20.39 -6.08
CA ARG A 350 -9.02 -20.93 -4.76
C ARG A 350 -8.40 -19.81 -3.92
N LEU A 351 -9.04 -19.47 -2.81
CA LEU A 351 -8.57 -18.46 -1.87
C LEU A 351 -7.63 -19.07 -0.83
N ILE A 352 -6.47 -18.45 -0.64
CA ILE A 352 -5.49 -18.86 0.36
C ILE A 352 -5.16 -17.65 1.24
N PRO A 353 -5.52 -17.67 2.54
CA PRO A 353 -5.10 -16.64 3.48
C PRO A 353 -3.62 -16.80 3.81
N VAL A 354 -2.90 -15.68 3.91
CA VAL A 354 -1.47 -15.67 4.22
C VAL A 354 -1.13 -14.59 5.25
N SER A 355 -0.21 -14.92 6.15
CA SER A 355 0.28 -14.03 7.21
C SER A 355 1.65 -13.42 6.91
N ASP A 356 2.48 -14.14 6.19
CA ASP A 356 3.83 -13.75 5.82
C ASP A 356 4.31 -14.47 4.55
N VAL A 357 5.52 -14.13 4.08
CA VAL A 357 6.14 -14.73 2.88
C VAL A 357 6.35 -16.23 3.04
N GLY A 358 6.74 -16.69 4.25
CA GLY A 358 6.94 -18.12 4.52
C GLY A 358 5.66 -18.91 4.40
N ASP A 359 4.59 -18.44 5.05
CA ASP A 359 3.24 -18.99 4.98
C ASP A 359 2.72 -19.06 3.52
N ALA A 360 2.98 -18.00 2.74
CA ALA A 360 2.62 -18.00 1.32
C ALA A 360 3.39 -19.08 0.52
N CYS A 361 4.68 -19.21 0.73
CA CYS A 361 5.51 -20.24 0.09
C CYS A 361 5.07 -21.66 0.48
N GLU A 362 4.83 -21.91 1.77
CA GLU A 362 4.35 -23.22 2.28
C GLU A 362 2.98 -23.57 1.67
N SER A 363 2.06 -22.62 1.62
CA SER A 363 0.71 -22.80 1.09
C SER A 363 0.68 -23.10 -0.41
N LEU A 364 1.72 -22.67 -1.15
CA LEU A 364 1.90 -23.00 -2.56
C LEU A 364 2.57 -24.36 -2.78
N GLY A 365 2.99 -25.05 -1.70
CA GLY A 365 3.58 -26.38 -1.77
C GLY A 365 5.09 -26.38 -1.97
N ALA A 366 5.78 -25.32 -1.62
CA ALA A 366 7.23 -25.23 -1.65
C ALA A 366 7.87 -26.17 -0.61
N VAL A 367 8.03 -27.43 -0.97
CA VAL A 367 8.66 -28.47 -0.12
C VAL A 367 10.15 -28.19 0.12
N PHE A 368 10.77 -27.31 -0.67
CA PHE A 368 12.21 -27.08 -0.66
C PHE A 368 12.66 -26.05 0.39
N LEU A 369 11.74 -25.28 0.95
CA LEU A 369 12.07 -24.18 1.85
C LEU A 369 11.95 -24.57 3.34
N THR A 370 12.04 -25.86 3.65
CA THR A 370 12.03 -26.37 5.05
C THR A 370 13.27 -25.95 5.88
N ALA A 371 14.10 -25.08 5.36
CA ALA A 371 15.28 -24.57 6.04
C ALA A 371 15.03 -23.32 6.89
N GLY A 372 13.81 -23.04 7.29
CA GLY A 372 13.59 -22.02 8.31
C GLY A 372 12.23 -21.35 8.23
N LYS A 373 11.57 -21.25 9.36
CA LYS A 373 10.68 -20.13 9.67
C LYS A 373 11.34 -18.86 9.20
N SER A 374 10.57 -17.89 8.66
CA SER A 374 11.06 -16.52 8.44
C SER A 374 12.05 -16.17 9.54
N PRO A 375 13.31 -15.87 9.24
CA PRO A 375 14.28 -15.58 10.28
C PRO A 375 13.66 -14.55 11.21
N ASP A 376 13.81 -14.76 12.52
CA ASP A 376 13.28 -13.82 13.50
C ASP A 376 13.78 -12.43 13.10
N TYR A 377 12.83 -11.52 12.87
CA TYR A 377 13.12 -10.14 12.52
C TYR A 377 14.11 -9.56 13.53
N ASN A 378 15.34 -9.31 13.07
CA ASN A 378 16.34 -8.68 13.88
C ASN A 378 16.39 -7.18 13.57
N ARG A 379 16.01 -6.37 14.56
CA ARG A 379 16.07 -4.90 14.45
C ARG A 379 17.45 -4.37 14.07
N ALA A 380 18.53 -5.13 14.32
CA ALA A 380 19.88 -4.77 13.91
C ALA A 380 20.06 -4.71 12.39
N ASP A 381 19.15 -5.31 11.63
CA ASP A 381 19.15 -5.29 10.16
C ASP A 381 18.60 -3.96 9.61
N LEU A 382 17.97 -3.13 10.46
CA LEU A 382 17.56 -1.76 10.14
C LEU A 382 18.60 -0.79 10.69
N ARG A 383 19.29 -0.07 9.79
CA ARG A 383 20.34 0.89 10.20
C ARG A 383 20.04 2.30 9.73
N PRO A 384 20.23 3.32 10.58
CA PRO A 384 20.29 4.71 10.13
C PRO A 384 21.57 4.96 9.32
N PRO A 385 21.58 5.96 8.44
CA PRO A 385 22.79 6.36 7.72
C PRO A 385 23.93 6.73 8.69
N ALA A 386 25.13 6.22 8.44
CA ALA A 386 26.28 6.38 9.33
C ALA A 386 26.67 7.85 9.62
N ALA A 387 26.36 8.76 8.68
CA ALA A 387 26.68 10.19 8.82
C ALA A 387 25.78 10.94 9.82
N GLU A 388 24.57 10.43 10.11
CA GLU A 388 23.60 11.12 10.97
C GLU A 388 23.58 10.59 12.42
N GLN A 389 24.14 9.41 12.66
CA GLN A 389 24.21 8.82 13.99
C GLN A 389 24.89 9.74 15.02
N ALA A 390 25.91 10.49 14.59
CA ALA A 390 26.66 11.38 15.45
C ALA A 390 25.93 12.68 15.81
N THR A 391 25.12 13.19 14.92
CA THR A 391 24.44 14.49 15.07
C THR A 391 23.22 14.40 15.98
N TRP A 392 22.49 13.31 15.94
CA TRP A 392 21.25 13.13 16.71
C TRP A 392 21.48 12.52 18.10
N ALA A 393 22.56 11.78 18.30
CA ALA A 393 22.96 11.33 19.64
C ALA A 393 23.28 12.51 20.58
N ALA A 394 23.58 13.68 20.04
CA ALA A 394 23.84 14.90 20.80
C ALA A 394 22.57 15.69 21.20
N VAL A 395 21.46 15.50 20.51
CA VAL A 395 20.17 16.21 20.73
C VAL A 395 19.27 15.49 21.75
N GLY A 396 19.55 14.21 22.02
CA GLY A 396 18.80 13.37 22.98
C GLY A 396 19.37 13.28 24.37
N ARG A 397 20.31 14.19 24.75
CA ARG A 397 20.86 14.31 26.13
C ARG A 397 20.39 15.58 26.79
#